data_4d90ccf3a540ed1ee2c758a5b423128b
#
_entry.id   4d90ccf3a540ed1ee2c758a5b423128b
#
_cell.length_a   1.000
_cell.length_b   1.000
_cell.length_c   1.000
_cell.angle_alpha   90.00
_cell.angle_beta   90.00
_cell.angle_gamma   90.00
#
_symmetry.space_group_name_H-M   'P 1'
#
loop_
_entity.id
_entity.type
_entity.pdbx_description
1 polymer ?
#
loop_
_entity_poly.entity_id
_entity_poly.type
_entity_poly.pdbx_seq_one_letter_code
_entity_poly.pdbx_strand_id
1 'polypeptide(L)'
;MEFDYVVVGGGSAGSVLAARLSEDPSVTVCLLEAGGDGKNILVRAPLGVLLTLPGRPKINNWAFETVPQPGLGGRRGFQPRGRGLGGSSVLNAMLYVRGHPSDYDDWAKAGCDGWGWSDVLPVFRRSERNMRGEDEFHGASGPLDVAEQRSPRPISRAFVDAAAETQIRRNDDFNGASQEGAGLFQVTQFWRDGKRGERCSAAAAYLHPVMARPNLEVITGAHATKVMLEGLRATGVAYRKDRAEHQVKARAEVILCGGAFNSPQLLMLSGIGPGEHLRARGVEVARALAGVGRNLQDHLDYVYAAKTRDTDVLGLGAIGIYKLIRDMISWRRDGTGIVASPGAEAVSYTHLTLPTIYSV
;
A
#
# COMPACT_ATOMS: atom_id res chain seq x y z
N MET A 1 -4.47 21.89 -19.79
CA MET A 1 -3.07 21.60 -19.36
C MET A 1 -2.58 20.40 -20.14
N GLU A 2 -1.29 20.35 -20.43
CA GLU A 2 -0.68 19.26 -21.20
C GLU A 2 0.69 18.91 -20.59
N PHE A 3 0.95 17.61 -20.45
CA PHE A 3 2.18 17.05 -19.84
C PHE A 3 2.68 15.88 -20.70
N ASP A 4 3.92 15.44 -20.48
CA ASP A 4 4.42 14.23 -21.12
C ASP A 4 3.74 13.01 -20.54
N TYR A 5 3.68 12.90 -19.22
CA TYR A 5 3.02 11.81 -18.50
C TYR A 5 1.89 12.29 -17.61
N VAL A 6 0.77 11.59 -17.68
CA VAL A 6 -0.36 11.78 -16.74
C VAL A 6 -0.51 10.50 -15.91
N VAL A 7 -0.19 10.59 -14.62
CA VAL A 7 -0.28 9.49 -13.66
C VAL A 7 -1.61 9.59 -12.91
N VAL A 8 -2.44 8.57 -12.96
CA VAL A 8 -3.77 8.53 -12.36
C VAL A 8 -3.75 7.68 -11.09
N GLY A 9 -3.85 8.32 -9.94
CA GLY A 9 -3.79 7.74 -8.62
C GLY A 9 -2.44 7.97 -7.94
N GLY A 10 -2.41 8.80 -6.90
CA GLY A 10 -1.24 9.11 -6.07
C GLY A 10 -0.94 8.05 -5.00
N GLY A 11 -1.31 6.78 -5.25
CA GLY A 11 -1.07 5.65 -4.36
C GLY A 11 0.41 5.23 -4.29
N SER A 12 0.67 3.99 -3.86
CA SER A 12 2.04 3.48 -3.71
C SER A 12 2.81 3.56 -5.03
N ALA A 13 2.25 3.03 -6.12
CA ALA A 13 2.88 3.05 -7.43
C ALA A 13 2.98 4.47 -8.02
N GLY A 14 1.88 5.23 -7.99
CA GLY A 14 1.86 6.56 -8.60
C GLY A 14 2.77 7.57 -7.91
N SER A 15 2.92 7.48 -6.58
CA SER A 15 3.89 8.30 -5.84
C SER A 15 5.33 8.03 -6.29
N VAL A 16 5.68 6.76 -6.52
CA VAL A 16 7.00 6.37 -7.03
C VAL A 16 7.20 6.86 -8.45
N LEU A 17 6.24 6.58 -9.34
CA LEU A 17 6.35 6.93 -10.77
C LEU A 17 6.44 8.44 -10.98
N ALA A 18 5.58 9.22 -10.31
CA ALA A 18 5.62 10.68 -10.41
C ALA A 18 6.97 11.24 -9.93
N ALA A 19 7.51 10.70 -8.82
CA ALA A 19 8.80 11.10 -8.30
C ALA A 19 9.96 10.74 -9.25
N ARG A 20 9.94 9.54 -9.84
CA ARG A 20 11.02 9.04 -10.70
C ARG A 20 10.97 9.66 -12.09
N LEU A 21 9.81 9.76 -12.73
CA LEU A 21 9.67 10.38 -14.03
C LEU A 21 10.06 11.87 -14.02
N SER A 22 9.80 12.56 -12.89
CA SER A 22 10.18 13.98 -12.75
C SER A 22 11.65 14.21 -12.35
N GLU A 23 12.48 13.17 -12.26
CA GLU A 23 13.94 13.31 -12.06
C GLU A 23 14.61 13.98 -13.28
N ASP A 24 14.12 13.70 -14.47
CA ASP A 24 14.53 14.41 -15.68
C ASP A 24 13.75 15.73 -15.79
N PRO A 25 14.43 16.88 -15.68
CA PRO A 25 13.77 18.19 -15.75
C PRO A 25 13.14 18.51 -17.11
N SER A 26 13.51 17.80 -18.17
CA SER A 26 12.92 17.94 -19.51
C SER A 26 11.58 17.22 -19.63
N VAL A 27 11.25 16.32 -18.71
CA VAL A 27 10.01 15.54 -18.67
C VAL A 27 9.00 16.19 -17.75
N THR A 28 7.81 16.49 -18.24
CA THR A 28 6.72 17.06 -17.43
C THR A 28 5.73 15.99 -16.99
N VAL A 29 5.37 16.00 -15.70
CA VAL A 29 4.52 14.99 -15.08
C VAL A 29 3.34 15.62 -14.37
N CYS A 30 2.13 15.13 -14.63
CA CYS A 30 0.93 15.45 -13.86
C CYS A 30 0.47 14.22 -13.09
N LEU A 31 0.32 14.35 -11.76
CA LEU A 31 -0.25 13.32 -10.89
C LEU A 31 -1.65 13.75 -10.44
N LEU A 32 -2.66 12.94 -10.75
CA LEU A 32 -4.04 13.12 -10.30
C LEU A 32 -4.34 12.21 -9.11
N GLU A 33 -4.80 12.78 -7.99
CA GLU A 33 -5.21 12.01 -6.80
C GLU A 33 -6.60 12.44 -6.32
N ALA A 34 -7.48 11.47 -6.11
CA ALA A 34 -8.87 11.73 -5.71
C ALA A 34 -9.04 12.18 -4.26
N GLY A 35 -8.07 11.86 -3.40
CA GLY A 35 -8.06 12.24 -1.99
C GLY A 35 -7.21 13.47 -1.70
N GLY A 36 -6.88 13.67 -0.42
CA GLY A 36 -6.03 14.77 0.06
C GLY A 36 -4.54 14.44 0.03
N ASP A 37 -3.76 15.29 0.70
CA ASP A 37 -2.29 15.28 0.68
C ASP A 37 -1.61 14.18 1.52
N GLY A 38 -2.37 13.39 2.29
CA GLY A 38 -1.83 12.28 3.09
C GLY A 38 -0.91 12.72 4.24
N LYS A 39 -0.97 13.98 4.71
CA LYS A 39 -0.08 14.52 5.75
C LYS A 39 -0.73 14.64 7.13
N ASN A 40 -2.01 14.27 7.28
CA ASN A 40 -2.70 14.42 8.56
C ASN A 40 -2.18 13.45 9.64
N ILE A 41 -2.50 13.74 10.89
CA ILE A 41 -2.02 12.99 12.06
C ILE A 41 -2.46 11.52 12.06
N LEU A 42 -3.64 11.20 11.51
CA LEU A 42 -4.14 9.82 11.43
C LEU A 42 -3.33 8.97 10.46
N VAL A 43 -2.70 9.60 9.47
CA VAL A 43 -1.77 8.94 8.55
C VAL A 43 -0.40 8.78 9.18
N ARG A 44 0.12 9.85 9.81
CA ARG A 44 1.48 9.86 10.38
C ARG A 44 1.61 8.94 11.59
N ALA A 45 0.61 8.92 12.48
CA ALA A 45 0.59 8.02 13.63
C ALA A 45 0.23 6.59 13.18
N PRO A 46 1.10 5.59 13.37
CA PRO A 46 0.83 4.20 12.99
C PRO A 46 -0.50 3.66 13.49
N LEU A 47 -0.79 3.87 14.78
CA LEU A 47 -2.04 3.43 15.40
C LEU A 47 -3.28 4.15 14.85
N GLY A 48 -3.13 5.23 14.08
CA GLY A 48 -4.22 5.94 13.41
C GLY A 48 -5.09 5.04 12.51
N VAL A 49 -4.53 3.91 12.06
CA VAL A 49 -5.27 2.88 11.32
C VAL A 49 -6.51 2.37 12.08
N LEU A 50 -6.47 2.33 13.40
CA LEU A 50 -7.60 1.94 14.23
C LEU A 50 -8.79 2.91 14.16
N LEU A 51 -8.56 4.15 13.70
CA LEU A 51 -9.60 5.16 13.50
C LEU A 51 -10.05 5.25 12.04
N THR A 52 -9.32 4.63 11.13
CA THR A 52 -9.61 4.70 9.68
C THR A 52 -10.18 3.39 9.10
N LEU A 53 -10.07 2.28 9.79
CA LEU A 53 -10.58 0.97 9.34
C LEU A 53 -11.86 0.52 10.05
N PRO A 54 -11.96 0.49 11.40
CA PRO A 54 -13.16 0.04 12.10
C PRO A 54 -14.36 0.96 11.81
N GLY A 55 -15.56 0.39 11.74
CA GLY A 55 -16.77 1.16 11.50
C GLY A 55 -16.92 1.73 10.08
N ARG A 56 -16.02 1.38 9.17
CA ARG A 56 -16.06 1.77 7.74
C ARG A 56 -16.03 3.29 7.47
N PRO A 57 -15.21 4.08 8.18
CA PRO A 57 -15.14 5.51 7.93
C PRO A 57 -14.53 5.80 6.56
N LYS A 58 -14.97 6.90 5.93
CA LYS A 58 -14.41 7.38 4.66
C LYS A 58 -13.23 8.35 4.85
N ILE A 59 -12.59 8.32 6.01
CA ILE A 59 -11.41 9.16 6.31
C ILE A 59 -10.19 8.50 5.69
N ASN A 60 -9.57 9.15 4.71
CA ASN A 60 -8.46 8.61 3.92
C ASN A 60 -8.74 7.22 3.31
N ASN A 61 -10.00 6.86 3.11
CA ASN A 61 -10.45 5.52 2.76
C ASN A 61 -11.61 5.58 1.77
N TRP A 62 -11.54 4.80 0.70
CA TRP A 62 -12.65 4.60 -0.22
C TRP A 62 -13.81 3.85 0.44
N ALA A 63 -13.48 2.98 1.40
CA ALA A 63 -14.44 2.16 2.14
C ALA A 63 -15.36 1.35 1.21
N PHE A 64 -14.78 0.66 0.24
CA PHE A 64 -15.52 -0.19 -0.68
C PHE A 64 -16.17 -1.36 0.04
N GLU A 65 -17.17 -1.93 -0.60
CA GLU A 65 -17.88 -3.11 -0.13
C GLU A 65 -18.20 -4.01 -1.35
N THR A 66 -18.03 -5.31 -1.18
CA THR A 66 -18.40 -6.26 -2.23
C THR A 66 -19.92 -6.31 -2.40
N VAL A 67 -20.40 -6.82 -3.53
CA VAL A 67 -21.76 -7.36 -3.63
C VAL A 67 -21.91 -8.55 -2.67
N PRO A 68 -23.14 -8.99 -2.33
CA PRO A 68 -23.33 -10.20 -1.54
C PRO A 68 -22.56 -11.39 -2.15
N GLN A 69 -21.79 -12.09 -1.31
CA GLN A 69 -20.93 -13.20 -1.73
C GLN A 69 -21.58 -14.53 -1.35
N PRO A 70 -21.95 -15.40 -2.31
CA PRO A 70 -22.56 -16.71 -2.01
C PRO A 70 -21.67 -17.56 -1.08
N GLY A 71 -20.36 -17.61 -1.34
CA GLY A 71 -19.38 -18.32 -0.51
C GLY A 71 -19.23 -17.78 0.93
N LEU A 72 -19.74 -16.59 1.21
CA LEU A 72 -19.79 -16.00 2.56
C LEU A 72 -21.20 -15.99 3.14
N GLY A 73 -22.09 -16.86 2.68
CA GLY A 73 -23.48 -16.90 3.14
C GLY A 73 -24.26 -15.61 2.84
N GLY A 74 -24.02 -15.00 1.68
CA GLY A 74 -24.67 -13.75 1.27
C GLY A 74 -24.12 -12.49 1.93
N ARG A 75 -23.10 -12.55 2.76
CA ARG A 75 -22.49 -11.37 3.40
C ARG A 75 -21.73 -10.52 2.39
N ARG A 76 -21.62 -9.22 2.69
CA ARG A 76 -20.75 -8.29 1.99
C ARG A 76 -19.43 -8.15 2.70
N GLY A 77 -18.34 -8.21 1.95
CA GLY A 77 -16.99 -7.98 2.47
C GLY A 77 -16.62 -6.49 2.44
N PHE A 78 -16.18 -5.96 3.56
CA PHE A 78 -15.58 -4.61 3.60
C PHE A 78 -14.20 -4.64 2.97
N GLN A 79 -13.95 -3.72 2.05
CA GLN A 79 -12.71 -3.64 1.28
C GLN A 79 -12.09 -2.23 1.43
N PRO A 80 -11.35 -1.98 2.50
CA PRO A 80 -10.68 -0.70 2.69
C PRO A 80 -9.59 -0.50 1.65
N ARG A 81 -9.54 0.68 1.05
CA ARG A 81 -8.47 1.13 0.13
C ARG A 81 -8.18 2.58 0.40
N GLY A 82 -6.90 2.93 0.49
CA GLY A 82 -6.50 4.31 0.79
C GLY A 82 -6.93 5.29 -0.27
N ARG A 83 -7.39 6.48 0.18
CA ARG A 83 -7.76 7.62 -0.65
C ARG A 83 -6.98 8.84 -0.20
N GLY A 84 -6.03 9.27 -1.01
CA GLY A 84 -5.08 10.33 -0.74
C GLY A 84 -3.67 9.99 -1.20
N LEU A 85 -2.76 10.95 -1.20
CA LEU A 85 -1.37 10.72 -1.55
C LEU A 85 -0.76 9.65 -0.63
N GLY A 86 -0.18 8.63 -1.24
CA GLY A 86 0.28 7.41 -0.59
C GLY A 86 -0.68 6.22 -0.74
N GLY A 87 -1.95 6.43 -1.12
CA GLY A 87 -2.94 5.36 -1.32
C GLY A 87 -3.05 4.43 -0.12
N SER A 88 -3.05 3.11 -0.33
CA SER A 88 -3.18 2.14 0.77
C SER A 88 -1.97 2.10 1.72
N SER A 89 -0.81 2.68 1.36
CA SER A 89 0.31 2.84 2.28
C SER A 89 0.04 3.83 3.43
N VAL A 90 -1.04 4.64 3.36
CA VAL A 90 -1.44 5.54 4.46
C VAL A 90 -2.31 4.87 5.51
N LEU A 91 -2.81 3.65 5.25
CA LEU A 91 -3.70 2.93 6.17
C LEU A 91 -3.36 1.43 6.32
N ASN A 92 -2.28 0.94 5.72
CA ASN A 92 -1.80 -0.42 5.92
C ASN A 92 -1.13 -0.59 7.31
N ALA A 93 -0.81 -1.84 7.67
CA ALA A 93 -0.09 -2.16 8.91
C ALA A 93 1.42 -1.90 8.82
N MET A 94 1.94 -1.34 7.73
CA MET A 94 3.36 -1.01 7.50
C MET A 94 4.32 -2.21 7.52
N LEU A 95 3.84 -3.43 7.56
CA LEU A 95 4.69 -4.62 7.59
C LEU A 95 5.53 -4.68 6.31
N TYR A 96 6.84 -4.84 6.47
CA TYR A 96 7.77 -4.88 5.36
C TYR A 96 8.27 -6.30 5.15
N VAL A 97 7.58 -7.02 4.30
CA VAL A 97 7.95 -8.37 3.86
C VAL A 97 7.78 -8.44 2.34
N ARG A 98 8.79 -8.95 1.66
CA ARG A 98 8.77 -9.20 0.21
C ARG A 98 8.08 -10.54 -0.06
N GLY A 99 7.67 -10.79 -1.30
CA GLY A 99 7.32 -12.12 -1.76
C GLY A 99 8.52 -13.09 -1.63
N HIS A 100 8.24 -14.38 -1.57
CA HIS A 100 9.29 -15.39 -1.62
C HIS A 100 9.99 -15.33 -3.00
N PRO A 101 11.31 -15.60 -3.10
CA PRO A 101 12.03 -15.61 -4.38
C PRO A 101 11.32 -16.38 -5.49
N SER A 102 10.73 -17.54 -5.15
CA SER A 102 9.98 -18.36 -6.13
C SER A 102 8.76 -17.67 -6.72
N ASP A 103 8.12 -16.73 -6.01
CA ASP A 103 6.96 -16.02 -6.53
C ASP A 103 7.33 -15.18 -7.76
N TYR A 104 8.51 -14.55 -7.71
CA TYR A 104 9.04 -13.75 -8.83
C TYR A 104 9.57 -14.63 -9.95
N ASP A 105 10.27 -15.73 -9.60
CA ASP A 105 10.75 -16.68 -10.60
C ASP A 105 9.60 -17.36 -11.35
N ASP A 106 8.47 -17.59 -10.69
CA ASP A 106 7.27 -18.12 -11.31
C ASP A 106 6.60 -17.10 -12.24
N TRP A 107 6.67 -15.80 -11.92
CA TRP A 107 6.27 -14.75 -12.87
C TRP A 107 7.13 -14.76 -14.13
N ALA A 108 8.46 -14.85 -13.97
CA ALA A 108 9.36 -14.95 -15.12
C ALA A 108 9.06 -16.21 -15.98
N LYS A 109 8.86 -17.36 -15.35
CA LYS A 109 8.45 -18.60 -16.04
C LYS A 109 7.11 -18.49 -16.77
N ALA A 110 6.19 -17.68 -16.23
CA ALA A 110 4.90 -17.39 -16.86
C ALA A 110 5.00 -16.39 -18.03
N GLY A 111 6.19 -15.93 -18.40
CA GLY A 111 6.45 -15.02 -19.53
C GLY A 111 6.59 -13.55 -19.15
N CYS A 112 6.75 -13.24 -17.86
CA CYS A 112 7.07 -11.88 -17.40
C CYS A 112 8.60 -11.70 -17.35
N ASP A 113 9.25 -11.55 -18.49
CA ASP A 113 10.70 -11.36 -18.59
C ASP A 113 11.14 -10.12 -17.79
N GLY A 114 12.25 -10.23 -17.06
CA GLY A 114 12.76 -9.16 -16.19
C GLY A 114 12.07 -9.05 -14.82
N TRP A 115 11.24 -10.05 -14.45
CA TRP A 115 10.54 -10.10 -13.15
C TRP A 115 10.99 -11.26 -12.26
N GLY A 116 12.04 -11.99 -12.64
CA GLY A 116 12.64 -13.01 -11.77
C GLY A 116 13.29 -12.40 -10.53
N TRP A 117 13.57 -13.22 -9.52
CA TRP A 117 14.15 -12.75 -8.26
C TRP A 117 15.45 -11.97 -8.47
N SER A 118 16.34 -12.45 -9.35
CA SER A 118 17.58 -11.75 -9.69
C SER A 118 17.36 -10.35 -10.29
N ASP A 119 16.24 -10.13 -10.96
CA ASP A 119 15.90 -8.85 -11.59
C ASP A 119 15.31 -7.87 -10.58
N VAL A 120 14.43 -8.36 -9.67
CA VAL A 120 13.68 -7.51 -8.75
C VAL A 120 14.45 -7.19 -7.46
N LEU A 121 15.36 -8.06 -7.00
CA LEU A 121 16.14 -7.83 -5.78
C LEU A 121 16.94 -6.51 -5.82
N PRO A 122 17.66 -6.17 -6.91
CA PRO A 122 18.36 -4.87 -7.01
C PRO A 122 17.40 -3.68 -6.90
N VAL A 123 16.14 -3.83 -7.37
CA VAL A 123 15.11 -2.78 -7.28
C VAL A 123 14.63 -2.64 -5.84
N PHE A 124 14.40 -3.74 -5.11
CA PHE A 124 14.08 -3.70 -3.68
C PHE A 124 15.18 -3.02 -2.88
N ARG A 125 16.43 -3.41 -3.06
CA ARG A 125 17.59 -2.78 -2.41
C ARG A 125 17.66 -1.27 -2.70
N ARG A 126 17.48 -0.87 -3.95
CA ARG A 126 17.47 0.55 -4.35
C ARG A 126 16.31 1.35 -3.75
N SER A 127 15.19 0.69 -3.44
CA SER A 127 14.01 1.34 -2.90
C SER A 127 14.09 1.62 -1.42
N GLU A 128 14.79 0.78 -0.64
CA GLU A 128 14.77 0.83 0.80
C GLU A 128 15.98 1.55 1.41
N ARG A 129 15.76 2.08 2.60
CA ARG A 129 16.77 2.51 3.54
C ARG A 129 16.57 1.72 4.83
N ASN A 130 17.21 0.54 4.87
CA ASN A 130 17.09 -0.36 5.99
C ASN A 130 17.92 0.14 7.18
N MET A 131 17.33 0.14 8.38
CA MET A 131 18.00 0.53 9.62
C MET A 131 19.20 -0.37 9.96
N ARG A 132 19.20 -1.62 9.49
CA ARG A 132 20.30 -2.58 9.68
C ARG A 132 21.51 -2.29 8.81
N GLY A 133 21.37 -1.44 7.79
CA GLY A 133 22.43 -1.14 6.83
C GLY A 133 22.27 -1.88 5.52
N GLU A 134 23.36 -1.93 4.76
CA GLU A 134 23.41 -2.58 3.44
C GLU A 134 24.05 -3.97 3.56
N ASP A 135 23.46 -4.94 2.86
CA ASP A 135 23.99 -6.29 2.69
C ASP A 135 23.56 -6.89 1.34
N GLU A 136 23.65 -8.21 1.19
CA GLU A 136 23.24 -8.93 -0.02
C GLU A 136 21.75 -8.71 -0.35
N PHE A 137 20.88 -8.62 0.68
CA PHE A 137 19.43 -8.52 0.53
C PHE A 137 18.91 -7.10 0.72
N HIS A 138 19.62 -6.25 1.44
CA HIS A 138 19.17 -4.94 1.89
C HIS A 138 19.92 -3.77 1.27
N GLY A 139 19.23 -2.65 1.14
CA GLY A 139 19.81 -1.36 0.76
C GLY A 139 19.72 -0.33 1.88
N ALA A 140 20.69 0.60 1.93
CA ALA A 140 20.77 1.62 2.98
C ALA A 140 20.52 3.06 2.49
N SER A 141 20.31 3.27 1.18
CA SER A 141 20.31 4.62 0.58
C SER A 141 19.00 5.00 -0.10
N GLY A 142 18.03 4.08 -0.18
CA GLY A 142 16.74 4.32 -0.83
C GLY A 142 15.86 5.31 -0.06
N PRO A 143 14.75 5.75 -0.67
CA PRO A 143 13.85 6.73 -0.04
C PRO A 143 12.93 6.14 1.04
N LEU A 144 12.61 4.84 0.98
CA LEU A 144 11.70 4.17 1.89
C LEU A 144 12.44 3.74 3.17
N ASP A 145 12.18 4.39 4.30
CA ASP A 145 12.73 3.99 5.58
C ASP A 145 12.09 2.65 6.02
N VAL A 146 12.95 1.67 6.32
CA VAL A 146 12.59 0.37 6.90
C VAL A 146 13.27 0.26 8.26
N ALA A 147 12.49 0.02 9.30
CA ALA A 147 12.94 0.07 10.69
C ALA A 147 12.56 -1.18 11.46
N GLU A 148 13.31 -1.41 12.55
CA GLU A 148 12.85 -2.27 13.63
C GLU A 148 11.66 -1.61 14.35
N GLN A 149 10.74 -2.42 14.85
CA GLN A 149 9.66 -1.91 15.69
C GLN A 149 10.22 -1.28 16.96
N ARG A 150 9.84 -0.05 17.24
CA ARG A 150 10.41 0.72 18.35
C ARG A 150 9.91 0.29 19.74
N SER A 151 8.72 -0.26 19.81
CA SER A 151 8.08 -0.62 21.08
C SER A 151 7.22 -1.88 20.92
N PRO A 152 7.82 -3.03 20.49
CA PRO A 152 7.08 -4.27 20.37
C PRO A 152 6.58 -4.70 21.75
N ARG A 153 5.34 -5.18 21.78
CA ARG A 153 4.67 -5.57 23.03
C ARG A 153 5.30 -6.83 23.62
N PRO A 154 5.29 -6.98 24.97
CA PRO A 154 5.78 -8.20 25.62
C PRO A 154 5.09 -9.46 25.08
N ILE A 155 3.80 -9.41 24.81
CA ILE A 155 3.04 -10.55 24.25
C ILE A 155 3.56 -10.97 22.86
N SER A 156 4.01 -10.04 22.04
CA SER A 156 4.58 -10.33 20.72
C SER A 156 5.92 -11.05 20.82
N ARG A 157 6.74 -10.69 21.80
CA ARG A 157 7.99 -11.41 22.11
C ARG A 157 7.70 -12.79 22.68
N ALA A 158 6.75 -12.90 23.61
CA ALA A 158 6.31 -14.18 24.16
C ALA A 158 5.76 -15.13 23.07
N PHE A 159 5.09 -14.60 22.04
CA PHE A 159 4.67 -15.39 20.88
C PHE A 159 5.87 -15.99 20.13
N VAL A 160 6.91 -15.19 19.87
CA VAL A 160 8.12 -15.67 19.20
C VAL A 160 8.86 -16.72 20.06
N ASP A 161 8.90 -16.51 21.37
CA ASP A 161 9.51 -17.45 22.31
C ASP A 161 8.73 -18.78 22.33
N ALA A 162 7.40 -18.73 22.42
CA ALA A 162 6.54 -19.91 22.38
C ALA A 162 6.64 -20.68 21.04
N ALA A 163 6.77 -19.97 19.92
CA ALA A 163 7.00 -20.60 18.63
C ALA A 163 8.33 -21.39 18.62
N ALA A 164 9.39 -20.84 19.21
CA ALA A 164 10.68 -21.53 19.33
C ALA A 164 10.58 -22.80 20.20
N GLU A 165 9.76 -22.80 21.25
CA GLU A 165 9.48 -23.99 22.07
C GLU A 165 8.76 -25.10 21.28
N THR A 166 8.04 -24.75 20.22
CA THR A 166 7.37 -25.72 19.31
C THR A 166 8.23 -26.09 18.09
N GLN A 167 9.54 -25.90 18.18
CA GLN A 167 10.53 -26.21 17.13
C GLN A 167 10.43 -25.33 15.87
N ILE A 168 9.68 -24.26 15.89
CA ILE A 168 9.69 -23.25 14.85
C ILE A 168 10.93 -22.37 15.09
N ARG A 169 11.85 -22.36 14.15
CA ARG A 169 13.08 -21.58 14.29
C ARG A 169 12.79 -20.08 14.42
N ARG A 170 13.63 -19.38 15.16
CA ARG A 170 13.59 -17.90 15.16
C ARG A 170 14.11 -17.37 13.81
N ASN A 171 13.45 -16.32 13.35
CA ASN A 171 13.89 -15.57 12.18
C ASN A 171 13.77 -14.08 12.47
N ASP A 172 14.91 -13.41 12.49
CA ASP A 172 14.98 -11.97 12.72
C ASP A 172 14.89 -11.17 11.41
N ASP A 173 14.91 -11.84 10.24
CA ASP A 173 14.88 -11.22 8.93
C ASP A 173 14.13 -12.03 7.89
N PHE A 174 12.89 -11.65 7.65
CA PHE A 174 12.02 -12.28 6.63
C PHE A 174 12.30 -11.84 5.19
N ASN A 175 13.23 -10.89 4.99
CA ASN A 175 13.67 -10.42 3.69
C ASN A 175 15.10 -10.85 3.34
N GLY A 176 15.72 -11.63 4.23
CA GLY A 176 17.06 -12.19 4.06
C GLY A 176 17.07 -13.54 3.34
N ALA A 177 18.06 -14.36 3.65
CA ALA A 177 18.31 -15.66 3.01
C ALA A 177 17.19 -16.69 3.21
N SER A 178 16.34 -16.51 4.22
CA SER A 178 15.23 -17.41 4.50
C SER A 178 14.03 -16.65 5.06
N GLN A 179 12.86 -17.00 4.57
CA GLN A 179 11.59 -16.38 5.00
C GLN A 179 10.86 -17.20 6.05
N GLU A 180 11.19 -18.49 6.23
CA GLU A 180 10.57 -19.33 7.25
C GLU A 180 11.05 -19.02 8.67
N GLY A 181 10.17 -19.20 9.65
CA GLY A 181 10.45 -19.04 11.07
C GLY A 181 9.50 -18.07 11.76
N ALA A 182 9.78 -17.77 13.03
CA ALA A 182 9.01 -16.84 13.85
C ALA A 182 9.88 -15.66 14.29
N GLY A 183 9.33 -14.43 14.18
CA GLY A 183 10.05 -13.22 14.53
C GLY A 183 9.16 -11.99 14.55
N LEU A 184 9.76 -10.84 14.79
CA LEU A 184 9.11 -9.55 14.69
C LEU A 184 9.27 -9.00 13.26
N PHE A 185 8.20 -8.36 12.76
CA PHE A 185 8.28 -7.69 11.46
C PHE A 185 9.19 -6.46 11.51
N GLN A 186 9.96 -6.23 10.45
CA GLN A 186 10.38 -4.87 10.12
C GLN A 186 9.20 -4.07 9.56
N VAL A 187 9.24 -2.76 9.71
CA VAL A 187 8.13 -1.87 9.39
C VAL A 187 8.57 -0.66 8.56
N THR A 188 7.69 -0.18 7.68
CA THR A 188 7.90 1.06 6.93
C THR A 188 7.59 2.27 7.82
N GLN A 189 8.51 2.55 8.74
CA GLN A 189 8.47 3.70 9.65
C GLN A 189 9.76 4.51 9.55
N PHE A 190 9.63 5.82 9.70
CA PHE A 190 10.80 6.67 9.84
C PHE A 190 11.55 6.36 11.13
N TRP A 191 12.85 6.11 11.02
CA TRP A 191 13.73 5.86 12.17
C TRP A 191 14.71 7.00 12.43
N ARG A 192 14.73 8.01 11.55
CA ARG A 192 15.60 9.19 11.63
C ARG A 192 14.98 10.31 12.45
N ASP A 193 15.83 11.25 12.87
CA ASP A 193 15.45 12.41 13.66
C ASP A 193 14.34 13.24 13.01
N GLY A 194 13.46 13.79 13.85
CA GLY A 194 12.34 14.64 13.46
C GLY A 194 11.08 13.90 13.02
N LYS A 195 11.18 12.60 12.66
CA LYS A 195 10.02 11.79 12.19
C LYS A 195 9.98 10.39 12.82
N ARG A 196 10.80 10.11 13.83
CA ARG A 196 10.90 8.77 14.43
C ARG A 196 9.52 8.22 14.82
N GLY A 197 9.26 6.97 14.45
CA GLY A 197 8.01 6.29 14.77
C GLY A 197 6.80 6.77 13.98
N GLU A 198 6.97 7.67 12.99
CA GLU A 198 5.92 7.99 12.04
C GLU A 198 5.89 6.99 10.88
N ARG A 199 4.72 6.81 10.30
CA ARG A 199 4.53 6.02 9.07
C ARG A 199 5.35 6.60 7.92
N CYS A 200 6.18 5.77 7.29
CA CYS A 200 6.85 6.08 6.03
C CYS A 200 5.98 5.57 4.86
N SER A 201 4.91 6.30 4.54
CA SER A 201 4.08 5.98 3.38
C SER A 201 4.83 6.22 2.07
N ALA A 202 4.37 5.63 0.97
CA ALA A 202 4.98 5.85 -0.34
C ALA A 202 5.03 7.35 -0.72
N ALA A 203 3.98 8.12 -0.41
CA ALA A 203 4.03 9.56 -0.63
C ALA A 203 5.06 10.26 0.26
N ALA A 204 5.16 9.87 1.53
CA ALA A 204 6.11 10.46 2.46
C ALA A 204 7.57 10.14 2.09
N ALA A 205 7.81 8.95 1.54
CA ALA A 205 9.11 8.48 1.09
C ALA A 205 9.54 9.11 -0.24
N TYR A 206 8.67 9.10 -1.24
CA TYR A 206 9.03 9.43 -2.62
C TYR A 206 8.51 10.78 -3.09
N LEU A 207 7.23 11.10 -2.84
CA LEU A 207 6.55 12.21 -3.50
C LEU A 207 6.70 13.53 -2.75
N HIS A 208 6.42 13.55 -1.44
CA HIS A 208 6.46 14.79 -0.66
C HIS A 208 7.81 15.52 -0.72
N PRO A 209 8.97 14.81 -0.74
CA PRO A 209 10.27 15.50 -0.87
C PRO A 209 10.49 16.22 -2.20
N VAL A 210 9.77 15.84 -3.24
CA VAL A 210 9.99 16.33 -4.62
C VAL A 210 8.82 17.13 -5.18
N MET A 211 7.76 17.36 -4.42
CA MET A 211 6.56 18.10 -4.89
C MET A 211 6.85 19.55 -5.32
N ALA A 212 7.99 20.11 -4.95
CA ALA A 212 8.42 21.45 -5.37
C ALA A 212 9.12 21.49 -6.74
N ARG A 213 9.31 20.35 -7.38
CA ARG A 213 9.93 20.33 -8.72
C ARG A 213 9.06 21.06 -9.73
N PRO A 214 9.63 21.96 -10.58
CA PRO A 214 8.83 22.78 -11.51
C PRO A 214 8.18 21.96 -12.64
N ASN A 215 8.68 20.77 -12.91
CA ASN A 215 8.18 19.85 -13.94
C ASN A 215 7.22 18.78 -13.37
N LEU A 216 6.83 18.89 -12.09
CA LEU A 216 5.88 17.97 -11.43
C LEU A 216 4.66 18.74 -10.91
N GLU A 217 3.50 18.50 -11.49
CA GLU A 217 2.21 19.02 -11.00
C GLU A 217 1.45 17.91 -10.25
N VAL A 218 1.06 18.17 -8.99
CA VAL A 218 0.29 17.22 -8.17
C VAL A 218 -1.07 17.82 -7.85
N ILE A 219 -2.11 17.26 -8.43
CA ILE A 219 -3.49 17.74 -8.28
C ILE A 219 -4.26 16.79 -7.36
N THR A 220 -4.48 17.20 -6.12
CA THR A 220 -5.31 16.50 -5.13
C THR A 220 -6.79 16.89 -5.24
N GLY A 221 -7.69 16.04 -4.71
CA GLY A 221 -9.14 16.22 -4.87
C GLY A 221 -9.61 16.01 -6.32
N ALA A 222 -8.75 15.46 -7.19
CA ALA A 222 -8.97 15.22 -8.60
C ALA A 222 -9.40 13.77 -8.84
N HIS A 223 -10.69 13.53 -8.96
CA HIS A 223 -11.27 12.22 -9.22
C HIS A 223 -11.32 11.94 -10.73
N ALA A 224 -10.40 11.10 -11.24
CA ALA A 224 -10.42 10.68 -12.64
C ALA A 224 -11.73 9.97 -12.99
N THR A 225 -12.35 10.39 -14.08
CA THR A 225 -13.66 9.88 -14.51
C THR A 225 -13.58 9.10 -15.82
N LYS A 226 -12.61 9.42 -16.69
CA LYS A 226 -12.45 8.76 -17.99
C LYS A 226 -11.04 8.97 -18.53
N VAL A 227 -10.47 7.93 -19.15
CA VAL A 227 -9.32 8.06 -20.04
C VAL A 227 -9.84 8.54 -21.40
N MET A 228 -9.28 9.63 -21.92
CA MET A 228 -9.60 10.15 -23.24
C MET A 228 -8.85 9.34 -24.29
N LEU A 229 -9.57 8.92 -25.33
CA LEU A 229 -9.04 8.08 -26.39
C LEU A 229 -9.24 8.75 -27.76
N GLU A 230 -8.22 8.67 -28.60
CA GLU A 230 -8.30 8.92 -30.04
C GLU A 230 -8.01 7.61 -30.77
N GLY A 231 -9.06 6.97 -31.27
CA GLY A 231 -8.98 5.56 -31.68
C GLY A 231 -8.65 4.67 -30.48
N LEU A 232 -7.49 4.03 -30.48
CA LEU A 232 -6.97 3.21 -29.37
C LEU A 232 -5.81 3.86 -28.60
N ARG A 233 -5.46 5.09 -28.94
CA ARG A 233 -4.42 5.86 -28.22
C ARG A 233 -5.03 6.64 -27.08
N ALA A 234 -4.47 6.50 -25.87
CA ALA A 234 -4.80 7.35 -24.74
C ALA A 234 -4.14 8.75 -24.93
N THR A 235 -4.94 9.80 -24.92
CA THR A 235 -4.49 11.17 -25.16
C THR A 235 -4.63 12.08 -23.93
N GLY A 236 -5.20 11.55 -22.84
CA GLY A 236 -5.36 12.32 -21.61
C GLY A 236 -6.39 11.70 -20.67
N VAL A 237 -6.77 12.48 -19.66
CA VAL A 237 -7.70 12.08 -18.61
C VAL A 237 -8.70 13.19 -18.33
N ALA A 238 -9.98 12.83 -18.28
CA ALA A 238 -11.03 13.65 -17.70
C ALA A 238 -11.12 13.37 -16.20
N TYR A 239 -11.24 14.42 -15.39
CA TYR A 239 -11.36 14.31 -13.94
C TYR A 239 -12.29 15.36 -13.37
N ARG A 240 -12.87 15.08 -12.21
CA ARG A 240 -13.72 15.99 -11.46
C ARG A 240 -12.97 16.56 -10.26
N LYS A 241 -12.99 17.88 -10.13
CA LYS A 241 -12.49 18.61 -8.98
C LYS A 241 -13.43 19.79 -8.67
N ASP A 242 -13.71 20.02 -7.40
CA ASP A 242 -14.57 21.13 -6.94
C ASP A 242 -15.94 21.20 -7.68
N ARG A 243 -16.52 20.02 -7.95
CA ARG A 243 -17.80 19.83 -8.72
C ARG A 243 -17.72 20.23 -10.21
N ALA A 244 -16.56 20.60 -10.71
CA ALA A 244 -16.32 20.91 -12.12
C ALA A 244 -15.59 19.76 -12.82
N GLU A 245 -15.88 19.56 -14.10
CA GLU A 245 -15.15 18.64 -14.96
C GLU A 245 -13.94 19.37 -15.57
N HIS A 246 -12.81 18.67 -15.56
CA HIS A 246 -11.56 19.15 -16.10
C HIS A 246 -10.93 18.10 -17.01
N GLN A 247 -9.97 18.51 -17.83
CA GLN A 247 -9.20 17.62 -18.67
C GLN A 247 -7.72 17.96 -18.60
N VAL A 248 -6.88 16.93 -18.66
CA VAL A 248 -5.44 17.03 -18.82
C VAL A 248 -5.00 16.13 -19.97
N LYS A 249 -4.16 16.65 -20.87
CA LYS A 249 -3.63 15.90 -22.01
C LYS A 249 -2.28 15.29 -21.68
N ALA A 250 -2.02 14.11 -22.27
CA ALA A 250 -0.76 13.41 -22.18
C ALA A 250 -0.13 13.31 -23.58
N ARG A 251 1.12 13.79 -23.74
CA ARG A 251 1.86 13.68 -24.99
C ARG A 251 2.43 12.28 -25.20
N ALA A 252 3.01 11.70 -24.13
CA ALA A 252 3.62 10.38 -24.15
C ALA A 252 2.65 9.30 -23.66
N GLU A 253 2.29 9.30 -22.36
CA GLU A 253 1.50 8.21 -21.77
C GLU A 253 0.52 8.68 -20.69
N VAL A 254 -0.57 7.91 -20.57
CA VAL A 254 -1.46 7.90 -19.39
C VAL A 254 -1.17 6.62 -18.61
N ILE A 255 -0.74 6.77 -17.35
CA ILE A 255 -0.33 5.67 -16.48
C ILE A 255 -1.37 5.47 -15.37
N LEU A 256 -2.02 4.30 -15.33
CA LEU A 256 -3.07 4.01 -14.37
C LEU A 256 -2.49 3.40 -13.08
N CYS A 257 -2.54 4.14 -11.99
CA CYS A 257 -2.07 3.77 -10.66
C CYS A 257 -3.21 3.78 -9.62
N GLY A 258 -4.46 3.55 -10.05
CA GLY A 258 -5.65 3.57 -9.19
C GLY A 258 -5.80 2.35 -8.28
N GLY A 259 -4.88 1.38 -8.35
CA GLY A 259 -4.93 0.13 -7.61
C GLY A 259 -5.87 -0.91 -8.23
N ALA A 260 -5.95 -2.09 -7.60
CA ALA A 260 -6.64 -3.27 -8.15
C ALA A 260 -8.14 -3.06 -8.41
N PHE A 261 -8.79 -2.10 -7.73
CA PHE A 261 -10.20 -1.79 -7.95
C PHE A 261 -10.41 -0.64 -8.94
N ASN A 262 -9.72 0.47 -8.73
CA ASN A 262 -10.02 1.70 -9.48
C ASN A 262 -9.41 1.71 -10.88
N SER A 263 -8.25 1.05 -11.12
CA SER A 263 -7.65 0.99 -12.46
C SER A 263 -8.56 0.23 -13.45
N PRO A 264 -9.03 -0.98 -13.14
CA PRO A 264 -9.98 -1.65 -14.05
C PRO A 264 -11.34 -0.93 -14.13
N GLN A 265 -11.80 -0.30 -13.04
CA GLN A 265 -13.02 0.51 -13.09
C GLN A 265 -12.86 1.68 -14.07
N LEU A 266 -11.75 2.41 -14.01
CA LEU A 266 -11.50 3.54 -14.91
C LEU A 266 -11.37 3.08 -16.37
N LEU A 267 -10.72 1.95 -16.62
CA LEU A 267 -10.69 1.33 -17.96
C LEU A 267 -12.09 1.03 -18.47
N MET A 268 -12.93 0.40 -17.65
CA MET A 268 -14.32 0.08 -18.01
C MET A 268 -15.15 1.34 -18.27
N LEU A 269 -15.03 2.37 -17.44
CA LEU A 269 -15.68 3.67 -17.65
C LEU A 269 -15.20 4.37 -18.93
N SER A 270 -14.01 4.01 -19.42
CA SER A 270 -13.42 4.53 -20.67
C SER A 270 -13.75 3.67 -21.90
N GLY A 271 -14.58 2.64 -21.75
CA GLY A 271 -14.98 1.76 -22.83
C GLY A 271 -14.02 0.59 -23.09
N ILE A 272 -13.08 0.33 -22.17
CA ILE A 272 -12.10 -0.76 -22.27
C ILE A 272 -12.43 -1.83 -21.23
N GLY A 273 -12.92 -2.99 -21.65
CA GLY A 273 -13.30 -4.06 -20.72
C GLY A 273 -14.19 -5.13 -21.37
N PRO A 274 -14.88 -5.96 -20.54
CA PRO A 274 -15.77 -7.01 -21.05
C PRO A 274 -16.94 -6.40 -21.82
N GLY A 275 -16.97 -6.58 -23.14
CA GLY A 275 -17.87 -5.86 -24.05
C GLY A 275 -19.37 -5.99 -23.72
N GLU A 276 -19.84 -7.19 -23.35
CA GLU A 276 -21.24 -7.40 -22.95
C GLU A 276 -21.60 -6.65 -21.67
N HIS A 277 -20.72 -6.72 -20.67
CA HIS A 277 -20.90 -6.02 -19.41
C HIS A 277 -20.95 -4.49 -19.62
N LEU A 278 -20.07 -3.95 -20.46
CA LEU A 278 -20.02 -2.52 -20.77
C LEU A 278 -21.33 -2.07 -21.44
N ARG A 279 -21.79 -2.80 -22.47
CA ARG A 279 -23.07 -2.50 -23.16
C ARG A 279 -24.26 -2.56 -22.19
N ALA A 280 -24.31 -3.60 -21.34
CA ALA A 280 -25.36 -3.74 -20.32
C ALA A 280 -25.39 -2.58 -19.30
N ARG A 281 -24.29 -1.84 -19.16
CA ARG A 281 -24.15 -0.64 -18.32
C ARG A 281 -24.28 0.67 -19.10
N GLY A 282 -24.61 0.63 -20.40
CA GLY A 282 -24.72 1.82 -21.24
C GLY A 282 -23.39 2.47 -21.59
N VAL A 283 -22.26 1.73 -21.44
CA VAL A 283 -20.94 2.22 -21.81
C VAL A 283 -20.60 1.78 -23.22
N GLU A 284 -20.24 2.73 -24.08
CA GLU A 284 -19.75 2.45 -25.42
C GLU A 284 -18.44 1.65 -25.38
N VAL A 285 -18.32 0.61 -26.19
CA VAL A 285 -17.15 -0.28 -26.20
C VAL A 285 -16.10 0.25 -27.19
N ALA A 286 -15.05 0.86 -26.65
CA ALA A 286 -13.87 1.26 -27.43
C ALA A 286 -12.98 0.04 -27.73
N ARG A 287 -12.77 -0.83 -26.73
CA ARG A 287 -11.97 -2.06 -26.87
C ARG A 287 -12.52 -3.16 -25.98
N ALA A 288 -12.92 -4.28 -26.57
CA ALA A 288 -13.33 -5.45 -25.80
C ALA A 288 -12.08 -6.18 -25.25
N LEU A 289 -11.94 -6.22 -23.92
CA LEU A 289 -10.91 -6.96 -23.20
C LEU A 289 -11.57 -7.71 -22.04
N ALA A 290 -11.74 -9.01 -22.19
CA ALA A 290 -12.51 -9.83 -21.26
C ALA A 290 -11.90 -9.94 -19.86
N GLY A 291 -10.57 -9.80 -19.72
CA GLY A 291 -9.85 -9.93 -18.46
C GLY A 291 -9.92 -8.69 -17.55
N VAL A 292 -10.33 -7.52 -18.05
CA VAL A 292 -10.37 -6.30 -17.25
C VAL A 292 -11.40 -6.43 -16.11
N GLY A 293 -10.93 -6.30 -14.87
CA GLY A 293 -11.76 -6.41 -13.66
C GLY A 293 -12.14 -7.83 -13.28
N ARG A 294 -11.52 -8.84 -13.88
CA ARG A 294 -11.70 -10.26 -13.54
C ARG A 294 -10.51 -10.81 -12.75
N ASN A 295 -10.71 -12.02 -12.20
CA ASN A 295 -9.68 -12.78 -11.50
C ASN A 295 -9.05 -12.02 -10.32
N LEU A 296 -9.82 -11.16 -9.66
CA LEU A 296 -9.38 -10.52 -8.42
C LEU A 296 -9.23 -11.58 -7.35
N GLN A 297 -8.02 -11.65 -6.78
CA GLN A 297 -7.68 -12.55 -5.66
C GLN A 297 -7.34 -11.74 -4.43
N ASP A 298 -7.60 -12.29 -3.25
CA ASP A 298 -7.23 -11.71 -1.96
C ASP A 298 -6.89 -12.84 -0.98
N HIS A 299 -6.12 -12.53 0.06
CA HIS A 299 -5.80 -13.49 1.10
C HIS A 299 -7.02 -13.81 1.96
N LEU A 300 -7.17 -15.10 2.31
CA LEU A 300 -8.05 -15.49 3.40
C LEU A 300 -7.43 -15.05 4.71
N ASP A 301 -8.22 -14.43 5.56
CA ASP A 301 -7.83 -14.03 6.89
C ASP A 301 -8.81 -14.57 7.92
N TYR A 302 -8.26 -15.10 9.02
CA TYR A 302 -9.03 -15.55 10.18
C TYR A 302 -8.49 -14.88 11.43
N VAL A 303 -9.34 -14.11 12.08
CA VAL A 303 -8.98 -13.40 13.31
C VAL A 303 -9.40 -14.22 14.54
N TYR A 304 -8.41 -14.68 15.30
CA TYR A 304 -8.63 -15.24 16.63
C TYR A 304 -8.42 -14.16 17.69
N ALA A 305 -9.39 -13.98 18.57
CA ALA A 305 -9.32 -13.02 19.65
C ALA A 305 -9.43 -13.73 21.00
N ALA A 306 -8.48 -13.48 21.88
CA ALA A 306 -8.47 -13.97 23.25
C ALA A 306 -8.60 -12.84 24.27
N LYS A 307 -9.31 -13.09 25.37
CA LYS A 307 -9.36 -12.17 26.50
C LYS A 307 -8.16 -12.43 27.43
N THR A 308 -7.55 -11.35 27.89
CA THR A 308 -6.47 -11.41 28.87
C THR A 308 -6.72 -10.44 30.02
N ARG A 309 -6.12 -10.72 31.19
CA ARG A 309 -6.03 -9.78 32.33
C ARG A 309 -4.76 -8.92 32.26
N ASP A 310 -3.86 -9.24 31.36
CA ASP A 310 -2.65 -8.46 31.14
C ASP A 310 -3.01 -7.06 30.63
N THR A 311 -2.45 -6.05 31.25
CA THR A 311 -2.66 -4.64 30.91
C THR A 311 -1.66 -4.11 29.88
N ASP A 312 -0.71 -4.93 29.42
CA ASP A 312 0.26 -4.57 28.36
C ASP A 312 -0.24 -4.81 26.94
N VAL A 313 -1.53 -5.05 26.80
CA VAL A 313 -2.23 -5.08 25.50
C VAL A 313 -3.04 -3.80 25.29
N LEU A 314 -3.47 -3.57 24.06
CA LEU A 314 -4.36 -2.45 23.75
C LEU A 314 -5.72 -2.68 24.43
N GLY A 315 -6.12 -1.78 25.33
CA GLY A 315 -7.38 -1.83 26.04
C GLY A 315 -8.12 -0.49 26.01
N LEU A 316 -9.46 -0.55 26.04
CA LEU A 316 -10.34 0.64 26.06
C LEU A 316 -10.81 1.01 27.47
N GLY A 317 -10.38 0.30 28.53
CA GLY A 317 -10.68 0.62 29.93
C GLY A 317 -9.89 1.87 30.39
N ALA A 318 -10.18 2.36 31.59
CA ALA A 318 -9.53 3.56 32.17
C ALA A 318 -7.99 3.48 32.15
N ILE A 319 -7.42 2.31 32.51
CA ILE A 319 -5.96 2.06 32.46
C ILE A 319 -5.45 2.13 31.02
N GLY A 320 -6.19 1.55 30.06
CA GLY A 320 -5.80 1.56 28.65
C GLY A 320 -5.82 2.97 28.05
N ILE A 321 -6.81 3.80 28.39
CA ILE A 321 -6.91 5.20 27.98
C ILE A 321 -5.75 6.00 28.59
N TYR A 322 -5.45 5.84 29.88
CA TYR A 322 -4.30 6.48 30.52
C TYR A 322 -2.98 6.13 29.81
N LYS A 323 -2.75 4.81 29.55
CA LYS A 323 -1.57 4.34 28.81
C LYS A 323 -1.52 4.95 27.41
N LEU A 324 -2.64 5.03 26.68
CA LEU A 324 -2.70 5.61 25.33
C LEU A 324 -2.30 7.10 25.35
N ILE A 325 -2.79 7.89 26.32
CA ILE A 325 -2.42 9.30 26.48
C ILE A 325 -0.92 9.45 26.77
N ARG A 326 -0.38 8.67 27.70
CA ARG A 326 1.05 8.65 28.02
C ARG A 326 1.87 8.30 26.80
N ASP A 327 1.48 7.26 26.06
CA ASP A 327 2.19 6.76 24.90
C ASP A 327 2.06 7.72 23.69
N MET A 328 1.01 8.52 23.61
CA MET A 328 0.91 9.63 22.64
C MET A 328 1.96 10.71 22.90
N ILE A 329 2.23 11.02 24.17
CA ILE A 329 3.29 11.96 24.57
C ILE A 329 4.66 11.37 24.20
N SER A 330 4.91 10.08 24.53
CA SER A 330 6.15 9.39 24.20
C SER A 330 6.37 9.33 22.70
N TRP A 331 5.33 9.00 21.94
CA TRP A 331 5.42 8.97 20.48
C TRP A 331 5.80 10.34 19.88
N ARG A 332 5.22 11.42 20.43
CA ARG A 332 5.58 12.77 19.98
C ARG A 332 7.01 13.16 20.34
N ARG A 333 7.51 12.71 21.49
CA ARG A 333 8.83 13.05 22.01
C ARG A 333 9.95 12.27 21.30
N ASP A 334 9.77 10.95 21.17
CA ASP A 334 10.84 10.05 20.75
C ASP A 334 10.40 8.90 19.81
N GLY A 335 9.13 8.89 19.40
CA GLY A 335 8.57 7.89 18.47
C GLY A 335 8.33 6.52 19.11
N THR A 336 8.18 6.43 20.43
CA THR A 336 7.95 5.17 21.16
C THR A 336 6.51 5.02 21.66
N GLY A 337 6.22 3.89 22.29
CA GLY A 337 4.90 3.57 22.84
C GLY A 337 3.95 2.94 21.83
N ILE A 338 2.73 2.63 22.28
CA ILE A 338 1.74 1.88 21.48
C ILE A 338 1.30 2.63 20.23
N VAL A 339 1.41 3.96 20.20
CA VAL A 339 1.05 4.76 19.01
C VAL A 339 1.97 4.46 17.82
N ALA A 340 3.21 4.00 18.08
CA ALA A 340 4.15 3.55 17.06
C ALA A 340 3.91 2.10 16.61
N SER A 341 3.00 1.35 17.24
CA SER A 341 2.72 -0.05 16.87
C SER A 341 2.07 -0.15 15.49
N PRO A 342 2.51 -1.10 14.66
CA PRO A 342 1.86 -1.41 13.38
C PRO A 342 0.52 -2.15 13.55
N GLY A 343 0.21 -2.58 14.78
CA GLY A 343 -0.98 -3.39 15.10
C GLY A 343 -0.75 -4.90 14.97
N ALA A 344 0.06 -5.33 14.00
CA ALA A 344 0.55 -6.70 13.86
C ALA A 344 2.07 -6.68 14.03
N GLU A 345 2.59 -7.26 15.11
CA GLU A 345 3.99 -7.08 15.52
C GLU A 345 4.85 -8.30 15.26
N ALA A 346 4.30 -9.51 15.45
CA ALA A 346 5.01 -10.77 15.30
C ALA A 346 4.35 -11.66 14.25
N VAL A 347 5.11 -12.55 13.67
CA VAL A 347 4.67 -13.50 12.66
C VAL A 347 5.37 -14.84 12.84
N SER A 348 4.72 -15.90 12.35
CA SER A 348 5.36 -17.19 12.10
C SER A 348 5.01 -17.66 10.70
N TYR A 349 6.02 -17.80 9.84
CA TYR A 349 5.90 -18.42 8.52
C TYR A 349 6.36 -19.86 8.61
N THR A 350 5.43 -20.81 8.47
CA THR A 350 5.67 -22.22 8.72
C THR A 350 5.64 -23.10 7.47
N HIS A 351 4.99 -22.66 6.41
CA HIS A 351 4.79 -23.45 5.19
C HIS A 351 4.70 -22.53 3.98
N LEU A 352 5.81 -21.94 3.56
CA LEU A 352 5.86 -21.07 2.38
C LEU A 352 5.65 -21.82 1.07
N THR A 353 5.80 -23.15 1.10
CA THR A 353 5.55 -24.05 -0.02
C THR A 353 4.17 -24.67 -0.03
N LEU A 354 3.35 -24.40 0.98
CA LEU A 354 1.93 -24.63 0.73
C LEU A 354 1.60 -23.74 -0.46
N PRO A 355 1.14 -24.38 -1.50
CA PRO A 355 0.71 -23.66 -2.64
C PRO A 355 -0.27 -22.65 -2.12
N THR A 356 0.10 -21.45 -2.25
CA THR A 356 -0.80 -20.31 -2.35
C THR A 356 -1.50 -20.48 -3.64
N ILE A 357 -1.91 -21.47 -3.67
CA ILE A 357 -2.51 -22.30 -4.45
C ILE A 357 -3.62 -21.79 -4.81
N TYR A 358 -3.52 -21.92 -5.85
CA TYR A 358 -4.46 -22.38 -6.75
C TYR A 358 -5.58 -21.41 -6.85
N SER A 359 -5.29 -20.40 -7.46
CA SER A 359 -5.99 -19.98 -8.64
C SER A 359 -6.59 -21.19 -9.32
N VAL A 360 -7.80 -21.51 -8.99
CA VAL A 360 -8.71 -22.24 -9.85
C VAL A 360 -9.54 -21.25 -10.61
#